data_2adaa4294ca618b70e61e840e3caeb95
#
_entry.id   2adaa4294ca618b70e61e840e3caeb95
#
_cell.length_a   1.000
_cell.length_b   1.000
_cell.length_c   1.000
_cell.angle_alpha   90.00
_cell.angle_beta   90.00
_cell.angle_gamma   90.00
#
_symmetry.space_group_name_H-M   'P 1'
#
loop_
_entity.id
_entity.type
_entity.pdbx_description
1 polymer ?
#
loop_
_entity_poly.entity_id
_entity_poly.type
_entity_poly.pdbx_seq_one_letter_code
_entity_poly.pdbx_strand_id
1 'polypeptide(L)'
;FGGNRAVDGIGFTVAAGELLALIGPNGAGKSTTFNMVNGQLPADSGSIVLGGVELLGRKPREIWKLGVGRTFQIAETFASLTVLENVQMALLSADAKLYSMWRRAADHRRDDAMALLAQVGMQAQAERPCSVLAYGDVKRVELAIAMANAPKLLLMDEPTAGMAPKERNELMALTKQLVVDRGLAVLFTEHSMDVVFAYADRIIVLARGRLI
;
A
#
# COMPACT_ATOMS: atom_id res chain seq x y z
N PHE A 1 9.39 20.16 10.78
CA PHE A 1 8.51 20.27 11.96
C PHE A 1 9.23 21.09 13.03
N GLY A 2 8.91 22.39 13.19
CA GLY A 2 9.43 23.21 14.30
C GLY A 2 10.96 23.28 14.42
N GLY A 3 11.71 23.24 13.31
CA GLY A 3 13.19 23.24 13.30
C GLY A 3 13.85 21.87 13.35
N ASN A 4 13.12 20.78 13.61
CA ASN A 4 13.67 19.43 13.56
C ASN A 4 13.49 18.80 12.17
N ARG A 5 14.59 18.33 11.58
CA ARG A 5 14.55 17.54 10.34
C ARG A 5 14.10 16.11 10.67
N ALA A 6 12.93 15.72 10.20
CA ALA A 6 12.40 14.37 10.39
C ALA A 6 13.10 13.34 9.47
N VAL A 7 13.54 13.79 8.29
CA VAL A 7 14.35 13.03 7.33
C VAL A 7 15.49 13.94 6.88
N ASP A 8 16.72 13.44 6.91
CA ASP A 8 17.92 14.23 6.66
C ASP A 8 18.86 13.51 5.69
N GLY A 9 18.65 13.73 4.40
CA GLY A 9 19.52 13.28 3.32
C GLY A 9 19.56 11.75 3.15
N ILE A 10 18.40 11.08 3.16
CA ILE A 10 18.34 9.64 2.87
C ILE A 10 18.32 9.39 1.35
N GLY A 11 18.98 8.29 0.93
CA GLY A 11 18.92 7.84 -0.45
C GLY A 11 18.94 6.32 -0.52
N PHE A 12 17.95 5.73 -1.20
CA PHE A 12 17.86 4.30 -1.47
C PHE A 12 17.01 4.03 -2.72
N THR A 13 17.08 2.82 -3.22
CA THR A 13 16.28 2.36 -4.34
C THR A 13 15.46 1.15 -3.92
N VAL A 14 14.34 0.92 -4.59
CA VAL A 14 13.55 -0.32 -4.49
C VAL A 14 13.45 -0.89 -5.90
N ALA A 15 13.92 -2.12 -6.08
CA ALA A 15 13.86 -2.78 -7.38
C ALA A 15 12.46 -3.35 -7.67
N ALA A 16 12.14 -3.53 -8.95
CA ALA A 16 10.96 -4.29 -9.33
C ALA A 16 11.10 -5.74 -8.83
N GLY A 17 10.05 -6.27 -8.24
CA GLY A 17 10.09 -7.61 -7.63
C GLY A 17 10.81 -7.68 -6.28
N GLU A 18 11.08 -6.53 -5.65
CA GLU A 18 11.73 -6.45 -4.33
C GLU A 18 10.74 -6.10 -3.21
N LEU A 19 10.84 -6.81 -2.10
CA LEU A 19 10.18 -6.49 -0.84
C LEU A 19 11.21 -5.88 0.12
N LEU A 20 11.26 -4.54 0.18
CA LEU A 20 12.20 -3.78 0.99
C LEU A 20 11.57 -3.37 2.32
N ALA A 21 12.19 -3.75 3.44
CA ALA A 21 11.80 -3.31 4.76
C ALA A 21 12.53 -2.02 5.16
N LEU A 22 11.77 -1.01 5.60
CA LEU A 22 12.29 0.20 6.24
C LEU A 22 12.00 0.12 7.74
N ILE A 23 12.99 -0.21 8.53
CA ILE A 23 12.85 -0.35 9.98
C ILE A 23 13.53 0.80 10.73
N GLY A 24 13.22 0.92 12.01
CA GLY A 24 13.81 1.93 12.88
C GLY A 24 12.88 2.28 14.04
N PRO A 25 13.39 2.98 15.08
CA PRO A 25 12.58 3.35 16.24
C PRO A 25 11.44 4.33 15.87
N ASN A 26 10.49 4.52 16.80
CA ASN A 26 9.47 5.53 16.66
C ASN A 26 10.12 6.91 16.56
N GLY A 27 9.58 7.76 15.66
CA GLY A 27 10.18 9.07 15.37
C GLY A 27 11.42 9.04 14.47
N ALA A 28 11.85 7.89 13.97
CA ALA A 28 13.02 7.80 13.07
C ALA A 28 12.82 8.48 11.71
N GLY A 29 11.56 8.76 11.30
CA GLY A 29 11.24 9.36 10.00
C GLY A 29 10.58 8.42 9.00
N LYS A 30 10.22 7.17 9.38
CA LYS A 30 9.60 6.17 8.49
C LYS A 30 8.31 6.68 7.84
N SER A 31 7.32 7.06 8.64
CA SER A 31 6.04 7.57 8.13
C SER A 31 6.20 8.90 7.37
N THR A 32 7.17 9.73 7.74
CA THR A 32 7.53 10.95 6.99
C THR A 32 8.03 10.58 5.60
N THR A 33 8.90 9.57 5.48
CA THR A 33 9.38 9.07 4.19
C THR A 33 8.23 8.55 3.32
N PHE A 34 7.31 7.76 3.89
CA PHE A 34 6.11 7.28 3.19
C PHE A 34 5.23 8.42 2.71
N ASN A 35 5.01 9.43 3.56
CA ASN A 35 4.18 10.59 3.22
C ASN A 35 4.81 11.46 2.14
N MET A 36 6.15 11.56 2.07
CA MET A 36 6.84 12.23 0.97
C MET A 36 6.69 11.45 -0.34
N VAL A 37 6.89 10.12 -0.34
CA VAL A 37 6.73 9.27 -1.52
C VAL A 37 5.29 9.32 -2.06
N ASN A 38 4.29 9.39 -1.17
CA ASN A 38 2.87 9.45 -1.53
C ASN A 38 2.35 10.89 -1.78
N GLY A 39 3.21 11.91 -1.67
CA GLY A 39 2.85 13.32 -1.93
C GLY A 39 1.95 13.96 -0.86
N GLN A 40 1.77 13.33 0.29
CA GLN A 40 1.04 13.91 1.43
C GLN A 40 1.87 14.94 2.20
N LEU A 41 3.19 14.86 2.07
CA LEU A 41 4.14 15.79 2.68
C LEU A 41 5.14 16.24 1.62
N PRO A 42 5.36 17.55 1.44
CA PRO A 42 6.43 18.03 0.57
C PRO A 42 7.81 17.75 1.20
N ALA A 43 8.80 17.42 0.37
CA ALA A 43 10.19 17.43 0.79
C ALA A 43 10.83 18.81 0.51
N ASP A 44 11.74 19.23 1.37
CA ASP A 44 12.47 20.50 1.21
C ASP A 44 13.45 20.45 0.03
N SER A 45 14.03 19.27 -0.23
CA SER A 45 15.01 19.06 -1.30
C SER A 45 15.14 17.58 -1.64
N GLY A 46 15.80 17.26 -2.74
CA GLY A 46 16.03 15.91 -3.21
C GLY A 46 15.15 15.53 -4.40
N SER A 47 15.01 14.22 -4.66
CA SER A 47 14.25 13.68 -5.77
C SER A 47 13.68 12.31 -5.40
N ILE A 48 12.46 12.02 -5.83
CA ILE A 48 11.81 10.70 -5.71
C ILE A 48 11.33 10.30 -7.09
N VAL A 49 11.95 9.29 -7.69
CA VAL A 49 11.68 8.88 -9.06
C VAL A 49 11.06 7.50 -9.12
N LEU A 50 9.93 7.36 -9.82
CA LEU A 50 9.28 6.09 -10.13
C LEU A 50 9.28 5.84 -11.64
N GLY A 51 10.02 4.84 -12.09
CA GLY A 51 10.07 4.49 -13.52
C GLY A 51 10.49 5.67 -14.42
N GLY A 52 11.43 6.49 -13.98
CA GLY A 52 11.91 7.68 -14.70
C GLY A 52 11.06 8.95 -14.54
N VAL A 53 9.99 8.89 -13.72
CA VAL A 53 9.09 10.03 -13.48
C VAL A 53 9.30 10.58 -12.08
N GLU A 54 9.57 11.90 -11.97
CA GLU A 54 9.68 12.59 -10.69
C GLU A 54 8.33 12.67 -9.99
N LEU A 55 8.28 12.30 -8.70
CA LEU A 55 7.08 12.32 -7.87
C LEU A 55 6.98 13.57 -6.99
N LEU A 56 8.12 14.21 -6.62
CA LEU A 56 8.09 15.39 -5.77
C LEU A 56 7.29 16.52 -6.41
N GLY A 57 6.52 17.24 -5.59
CA GLY A 57 5.67 18.33 -6.05
C GLY A 57 4.35 17.89 -6.69
N ARG A 58 4.13 16.57 -6.88
CA ARG A 58 2.86 16.05 -7.40
C ARG A 58 1.86 15.82 -6.27
N LYS A 59 0.58 15.93 -6.61
CA LYS A 59 -0.52 15.64 -5.68
C LYS A 59 -0.67 14.13 -5.48
N PRO A 60 -1.15 13.65 -4.31
CA PRO A 60 -1.35 12.21 -4.05
C PRO A 60 -2.15 11.49 -5.14
N ARG A 61 -3.19 12.12 -5.69
CA ARG A 61 -3.99 11.55 -6.79
C ARG A 61 -3.19 11.34 -8.08
N GLU A 62 -2.22 12.21 -8.36
CA GLU A 62 -1.37 12.09 -9.56
C GLU A 62 -0.34 10.97 -9.35
N ILE A 63 0.25 10.90 -8.14
CA ILE A 63 1.20 9.86 -7.74
C ILE A 63 0.52 8.48 -7.79
N TRP A 64 -0.70 8.38 -7.27
CA TRP A 64 -1.49 7.16 -7.38
C TRP A 64 -1.69 6.71 -8.83
N LYS A 65 -2.04 7.62 -9.74
CA LYS A 65 -2.18 7.32 -11.18
C LYS A 65 -0.87 6.93 -11.87
N LEU A 66 0.27 7.33 -11.33
CA LEU A 66 1.59 6.92 -11.83
C LEU A 66 1.98 5.50 -11.39
N GLY A 67 1.17 4.87 -10.52
CA GLY A 67 1.36 3.51 -10.05
C GLY A 67 1.98 3.40 -8.67
N VAL A 68 1.71 4.33 -7.75
CA VAL A 68 1.99 4.16 -6.32
C VAL A 68 0.70 3.73 -5.62
N GLY A 69 0.66 2.50 -5.12
CA GLY A 69 -0.37 2.02 -4.19
C GLY A 69 0.05 2.28 -2.75
N ARG A 70 -0.92 2.41 -1.84
CA ARG A 70 -0.65 2.50 -0.40
C ARG A 70 -1.71 1.76 0.39
N THR A 71 -1.28 0.98 1.38
CA THR A 71 -2.12 0.52 2.48
C THR A 71 -1.86 1.39 3.71
N PHE A 72 -2.83 1.50 4.61
CA PHE A 72 -2.73 2.32 5.81
C PHE A 72 -2.69 1.45 7.07
N GLN A 73 -2.10 1.96 8.15
CA GLN A 73 -2.05 1.27 9.43
C GLN A 73 -3.47 0.97 9.96
N ILE A 74 -4.39 1.92 9.83
CA ILE A 74 -5.82 1.71 10.07
C ILE A 74 -6.48 1.48 8.72
N ALA A 75 -7.15 0.33 8.56
CA ALA A 75 -7.79 -0.02 7.30
C ALA A 75 -8.88 0.99 6.92
N GLU A 76 -8.73 1.61 5.76
CA GLU A 76 -9.65 2.61 5.22
C GLU A 76 -10.60 1.95 4.20
N THR A 77 -11.58 1.20 4.70
CA THR A 77 -12.67 0.64 3.89
C THR A 77 -13.99 1.32 4.19
N PHE A 78 -14.87 1.36 3.21
CA PHE A 78 -16.27 1.78 3.44
C PHE A 78 -17.01 0.63 4.12
N ALA A 79 -17.17 0.71 5.44
CA ALA A 79 -17.72 -0.36 6.26
C ALA A 79 -19.14 -0.79 5.86
N SER A 80 -19.95 0.14 5.33
CA SER A 80 -21.33 -0.12 4.86
C SER A 80 -21.41 -0.77 3.48
N LEU A 81 -20.34 -0.71 2.69
CA LEU A 81 -20.27 -1.33 1.38
C LEU A 81 -19.80 -2.79 1.49
N THR A 82 -20.17 -3.59 0.49
CA THR A 82 -19.65 -4.95 0.35
C THR A 82 -18.15 -4.93 0.02
N VAL A 83 -17.49 -6.07 0.20
CA VAL A 83 -16.11 -6.28 -0.20
C VAL A 83 -15.90 -5.96 -1.67
N LEU A 84 -16.80 -6.44 -2.52
CA LEU A 84 -16.77 -6.20 -3.95
C LEU A 84 -16.92 -4.71 -4.29
N GLU A 85 -17.91 -4.03 -3.71
CA GLU A 85 -18.15 -2.61 -3.93
C GLU A 85 -16.96 -1.74 -3.53
N ASN A 86 -16.27 -2.07 -2.43
CA ASN A 86 -15.05 -1.38 -2.02
C ASN A 86 -13.96 -1.44 -3.11
N VAL A 87 -13.72 -2.62 -3.69
CA VAL A 87 -12.75 -2.79 -4.78
C VAL A 87 -13.22 -2.10 -6.06
N GLN A 88 -14.51 -2.18 -6.39
CA GLN A 88 -15.09 -1.47 -7.54
C GLN A 88 -14.94 0.05 -7.42
N MET A 89 -15.12 0.62 -6.22
CA MET A 89 -14.89 2.05 -5.99
C MET A 89 -13.45 2.47 -6.28
N ALA A 90 -12.47 1.64 -5.90
CA ALA A 90 -11.07 1.89 -6.24
C ALA A 90 -10.82 1.83 -7.75
N LEU A 91 -11.39 0.85 -8.45
CA LEU A 91 -11.31 0.73 -9.91
C LEU A 91 -11.98 1.90 -10.64
N LEU A 92 -13.13 2.37 -10.15
CA LEU A 92 -13.80 3.57 -10.67
C LEU A 92 -12.92 4.82 -10.53
N SER A 93 -12.24 4.96 -9.40
CA SER A 93 -11.29 6.05 -9.16
C SER A 93 -10.10 5.98 -10.11
N ALA A 94 -9.62 4.78 -10.44
CA ALA A 94 -8.54 4.55 -11.40
C ALA A 94 -8.91 5.02 -12.80
N ASP A 95 -10.12 4.71 -13.25
CA ASP A 95 -10.61 5.05 -14.58
C ASP A 95 -10.97 6.54 -14.75
N ALA A 96 -10.90 7.34 -13.68
CA ALA A 96 -11.38 8.72 -13.64
C ALA A 96 -12.87 8.89 -14.10
N LYS A 97 -13.67 7.83 -14.01
CA LYS A 97 -15.06 7.78 -14.47
C LYS A 97 -16.09 7.97 -13.35
N LEU A 98 -15.71 8.58 -12.24
CA LEU A 98 -16.58 8.82 -11.08
C LEU A 98 -17.88 9.59 -11.42
N TYR A 99 -17.94 10.23 -12.58
CA TYR A 99 -19.11 10.99 -13.07
C TYR A 99 -19.77 10.37 -14.29
N SER A 100 -19.47 9.13 -14.66
CA SER A 100 -20.13 8.47 -15.80
C SER A 100 -21.49 7.93 -15.35
N MET A 101 -22.55 8.62 -15.75
CA MET A 101 -23.95 8.27 -15.42
C MET A 101 -24.54 7.13 -16.27
N TRP A 102 -23.77 6.52 -17.20
CA TRP A 102 -24.28 5.61 -18.22
C TRP A 102 -24.30 4.12 -17.84
N ARG A 103 -23.67 3.72 -16.74
CA ARG A 103 -23.71 2.35 -16.21
C ARG A 103 -23.93 2.38 -14.70
N ARG A 104 -24.69 1.41 -14.17
CA ARG A 104 -24.82 1.24 -12.73
C ARG A 104 -23.42 0.95 -12.16
N ALA A 105 -23.03 1.63 -11.08
CA ALA A 105 -21.74 1.44 -10.43
C ALA A 105 -21.53 -0.05 -10.06
N ALA A 106 -22.59 -0.76 -9.72
CA ALA A 106 -22.59 -2.18 -9.38
C ALA A 106 -22.09 -3.11 -10.51
N ASP A 107 -22.29 -2.74 -11.78
CA ASP A 107 -21.86 -3.55 -12.93
C ASP A 107 -20.49 -3.12 -13.45
N HIS A 108 -19.91 -2.04 -12.88
CA HIS A 108 -18.66 -1.49 -13.38
C HIS A 108 -17.49 -2.35 -12.92
N ARG A 109 -16.77 -2.91 -13.91
CA ARG A 109 -15.57 -3.70 -13.70
C ARG A 109 -15.72 -4.81 -12.63
N ARG A 110 -16.91 -5.42 -12.55
CA ARG A 110 -17.19 -6.48 -11.58
C ARG A 110 -16.18 -7.64 -11.70
N ASP A 111 -15.91 -8.07 -12.93
CA ASP A 111 -15.01 -9.18 -13.19
C ASP A 111 -13.56 -8.84 -12.78
N ASP A 112 -13.11 -7.59 -13.04
CA ASP A 112 -11.80 -7.12 -12.59
C ASP A 112 -11.72 -7.05 -11.06
N ALA A 113 -12.78 -6.58 -10.39
CA ALA A 113 -12.83 -6.56 -8.94
C ALA A 113 -12.81 -7.97 -8.35
N MET A 114 -13.56 -8.91 -8.95
CA MET A 114 -13.52 -10.32 -8.55
C MET A 114 -12.15 -10.95 -8.78
N ALA A 115 -11.46 -10.60 -9.86
CA ALA A 115 -10.10 -11.05 -10.12
C ALA A 115 -9.09 -10.52 -9.07
N LEU A 116 -9.23 -9.26 -8.65
CA LEU A 116 -8.42 -8.71 -7.54
C LEU A 116 -8.73 -9.41 -6.22
N LEU A 117 -10.00 -9.67 -5.92
CA LEU A 117 -10.41 -10.39 -4.72
C LEU A 117 -9.91 -11.85 -4.72
N ALA A 118 -9.84 -12.49 -5.89
CA ALA A 118 -9.25 -13.82 -6.02
C ALA A 118 -7.78 -13.84 -5.60
N GLN A 119 -7.02 -12.82 -6.02
CA GLN A 119 -5.60 -12.72 -5.71
C GLN A 119 -5.32 -12.59 -4.21
N VAL A 120 -6.26 -12.00 -3.46
CA VAL A 120 -6.14 -11.85 -2.00
C VAL A 120 -6.95 -12.90 -1.23
N GLY A 121 -7.56 -13.88 -1.93
CA GLY A 121 -8.34 -14.95 -1.31
C GLY A 121 -9.69 -14.52 -0.73
N MET A 122 -10.28 -13.43 -1.24
CA MET A 122 -11.51 -12.84 -0.70
C MET A 122 -12.74 -12.99 -1.61
N GLN A 123 -12.67 -13.78 -2.68
CA GLN A 123 -13.81 -13.99 -3.60
C GLN A 123 -15.08 -14.50 -2.91
N ALA A 124 -14.93 -15.48 -2.00
CA ALA A 124 -16.07 -16.08 -1.28
C ALA A 124 -16.76 -15.06 -0.35
N GLN A 125 -16.10 -13.95 -0.02
CA GLN A 125 -16.61 -12.89 0.86
C GLN A 125 -17.11 -11.67 0.07
N ALA A 126 -17.11 -11.70 -1.27
CA ALA A 126 -17.34 -10.55 -2.15
C ALA A 126 -18.63 -9.77 -1.81
N GLU A 127 -19.71 -10.47 -1.52
CA GLU A 127 -21.03 -9.87 -1.24
C GLU A 127 -21.24 -9.51 0.25
N ARG A 128 -20.27 -9.80 1.12
CA ARG A 128 -20.42 -9.47 2.54
C ARG A 128 -20.03 -8.00 2.79
N PRO A 129 -20.76 -7.30 3.70
CA PRO A 129 -20.36 -5.98 4.14
C PRO A 129 -18.98 -6.02 4.83
N CYS A 130 -18.13 -5.01 4.60
CA CYS A 130 -16.82 -4.95 5.26
C CYS A 130 -16.92 -4.84 6.78
N SER A 131 -18.03 -4.29 7.32
CA SER A 131 -18.26 -4.14 8.76
C SER A 131 -18.32 -5.45 9.54
N VAL A 132 -18.60 -6.59 8.89
CA VAL A 132 -18.72 -7.91 9.55
C VAL A 132 -17.51 -8.81 9.33
N LEU A 133 -16.46 -8.31 8.69
CA LEU A 133 -15.24 -9.06 8.44
C LEU A 133 -14.34 -9.12 9.67
N ALA A 134 -13.57 -10.20 9.79
CA ALA A 134 -12.43 -10.25 10.69
C ALA A 134 -11.35 -9.23 10.25
N TYR A 135 -10.55 -8.75 11.18
CA TYR A 135 -9.55 -7.71 10.91
C TYR A 135 -8.54 -8.14 9.83
N GLY A 136 -8.08 -9.39 9.85
CA GLY A 136 -7.18 -9.93 8.82
C GLY A 136 -7.80 -9.93 7.42
N ASP A 137 -9.11 -10.22 7.31
CA ASP A 137 -9.83 -10.16 6.04
C ASP A 137 -9.96 -8.71 5.53
N VAL A 138 -10.21 -7.75 6.43
CA VAL A 138 -10.23 -6.32 6.06
C VAL A 138 -8.87 -5.89 5.50
N LYS A 139 -7.75 -6.35 6.09
CA LYS A 139 -6.40 -6.09 5.56
C LYS A 139 -6.15 -6.70 4.18
N ARG A 140 -6.72 -7.87 3.89
CA ARG A 140 -6.70 -8.45 2.54
C ARG A 140 -7.51 -7.64 1.52
N VAL A 141 -8.69 -7.14 1.92
CA VAL A 141 -9.50 -6.24 1.08
C VAL A 141 -8.75 -4.94 0.81
N GLU A 142 -8.11 -4.35 1.81
CA GLU A 142 -7.28 -3.16 1.66
C GLU A 142 -6.13 -3.38 0.66
N LEU A 143 -5.49 -4.54 0.70
CA LEU A 143 -4.48 -4.92 -0.29
C LEU A 143 -5.07 -4.99 -1.71
N ALA A 144 -6.26 -5.58 -1.89
CA ALA A 144 -6.95 -5.60 -3.18
C ALA A 144 -7.28 -4.19 -3.70
N ILE A 145 -7.73 -3.28 -2.81
CA ILE A 145 -7.97 -1.87 -3.11
C ILE A 145 -6.67 -1.18 -3.58
N ALA A 146 -5.57 -1.39 -2.85
CA ALA A 146 -4.28 -0.82 -3.21
C ALA A 146 -3.74 -1.35 -4.55
N MET A 147 -4.17 -2.54 -4.97
CA MET A 147 -3.81 -3.16 -6.26
C MET A 147 -4.68 -2.68 -7.43
N ALA A 148 -5.77 -1.95 -7.20
CA ALA A 148 -6.75 -1.57 -8.21
C ALA A 148 -6.18 -0.67 -9.34
N ASN A 149 -5.14 0.10 -9.08
CA ASN A 149 -4.46 0.93 -10.08
C ASN A 149 -3.26 0.22 -10.74
N ALA A 150 -3.11 -1.10 -10.58
CA ALA A 150 -1.96 -1.88 -11.06
C ALA A 150 -0.61 -1.23 -10.66
N PRO A 151 -0.32 -1.09 -9.35
CA PRO A 151 0.81 -0.31 -8.90
C PRO A 151 2.14 -0.91 -9.33
N LYS A 152 3.13 -0.03 -9.57
CA LYS A 152 4.55 -0.38 -9.72
C LYS A 152 5.26 -0.41 -8.36
N LEU A 153 4.80 0.43 -7.43
CA LEU A 153 5.28 0.53 -6.06
C LEU A 153 4.09 0.45 -5.10
N LEU A 154 4.16 -0.43 -4.12
CA LEU A 154 3.22 -0.51 -3.00
C LEU A 154 3.90 -0.08 -1.71
N LEU A 155 3.31 0.88 -1.02
CA LEU A 155 3.73 1.34 0.30
C LEU A 155 2.85 0.67 1.35
N MET A 156 3.45 -0.04 2.31
CA MET A 156 2.72 -0.73 3.38
C MET A 156 3.24 -0.26 4.76
N ASP A 157 2.41 0.51 5.47
CA ASP A 157 2.78 1.05 6.77
C ASP A 157 2.23 0.14 7.88
N GLU A 158 3.12 -0.65 8.51
CA GLU A 158 2.82 -1.63 9.55
C GLU A 158 1.65 -2.57 9.17
N PRO A 159 1.74 -3.28 8.01
CA PRO A 159 0.63 -4.04 7.46
C PRO A 159 0.10 -5.13 8.40
N THR A 160 0.93 -5.65 9.31
CA THR A 160 0.54 -6.75 10.19
C THR A 160 0.22 -6.31 11.62
N ALA A 161 0.20 -5.01 11.91
CA ALA A 161 -0.11 -4.49 13.23
C ALA A 161 -1.48 -4.97 13.72
N GLY A 162 -1.54 -5.47 14.96
CA GLY A 162 -2.78 -5.96 15.57
C GLY A 162 -3.27 -7.34 15.11
N MET A 163 -2.58 -8.00 14.18
CA MET A 163 -2.96 -9.33 13.66
C MET A 163 -2.37 -10.47 14.50
N ALA A 164 -3.07 -11.61 14.53
CA ALA A 164 -2.55 -12.84 15.10
C ALA A 164 -1.35 -13.38 14.27
N PRO A 165 -0.40 -14.12 14.87
CA PRO A 165 0.81 -14.57 14.18
C PRO A 165 0.55 -15.32 12.86
N LYS A 166 -0.49 -16.16 12.83
CA LYS A 166 -0.87 -16.90 11.61
C LYS A 166 -1.34 -15.95 10.51
N GLU A 167 -2.23 -15.01 10.83
CA GLU A 167 -2.77 -14.04 9.88
C GLU A 167 -1.69 -13.11 9.31
N ARG A 168 -0.70 -12.69 10.15
CA ARG A 168 0.46 -11.91 9.71
C ARG A 168 1.25 -12.65 8.62
N ASN A 169 1.57 -13.92 8.89
CA ASN A 169 2.31 -14.74 7.94
C ASN A 169 1.53 -14.97 6.65
N GLU A 170 0.23 -15.20 6.73
CA GLU A 170 -0.62 -15.35 5.54
C GLU A 170 -0.66 -14.08 4.70
N LEU A 171 -0.82 -12.90 5.32
CA LEU A 171 -0.83 -11.62 4.60
C LEU A 171 0.52 -11.33 3.93
N MET A 172 1.63 -11.56 4.65
CA MET A 172 2.97 -11.30 4.11
C MET A 172 3.38 -12.31 3.04
N ALA A 173 3.00 -13.59 3.19
CA ALA A 173 3.21 -14.61 2.16
C ALA A 173 2.43 -14.25 0.88
N LEU A 174 1.18 -13.81 1.02
CA LEU A 174 0.36 -13.30 -0.08
C LEU A 174 1.02 -12.08 -0.75
N THR A 175 1.50 -11.12 0.04
CA THR A 175 2.21 -9.94 -0.48
C THR A 175 3.46 -10.36 -1.25
N LYS A 176 4.25 -11.30 -0.71
CA LYS A 176 5.45 -11.82 -1.39
C LYS A 176 5.10 -12.51 -2.71
N GLN A 177 4.00 -13.25 -2.76
CA GLN A 177 3.51 -13.86 -3.99
C GLN A 177 3.18 -12.80 -5.05
N LEU A 178 2.46 -11.73 -4.67
CA LEU A 178 2.14 -10.61 -5.56
C LEU A 178 3.40 -9.89 -6.07
N VAL A 179 4.43 -9.74 -5.23
CA VAL A 179 5.74 -9.17 -5.60
C VAL A 179 6.36 -10.00 -6.74
N VAL A 180 6.38 -11.33 -6.60
CA VAL A 180 6.97 -12.24 -7.59
C VAL A 180 6.14 -12.25 -8.88
N ASP A 181 4.82 -12.45 -8.76
CA ASP A 181 3.93 -12.67 -9.92
C ASP A 181 3.78 -11.42 -10.79
N ARG A 182 3.88 -10.23 -10.21
CA ARG A 182 3.64 -8.96 -10.90
C ARG A 182 4.88 -8.10 -11.10
N GLY A 183 6.02 -8.51 -10.56
CA GLY A 183 7.21 -7.65 -10.53
C GLY A 183 6.98 -6.38 -9.69
N LEU A 184 6.09 -6.45 -8.69
CA LEU A 184 5.72 -5.32 -7.85
C LEU A 184 6.89 -4.95 -6.92
N ALA A 185 7.27 -3.67 -6.88
CA ALA A 185 8.15 -3.17 -5.82
C ALA A 185 7.33 -2.90 -4.55
N VAL A 186 7.80 -3.34 -3.40
CA VAL A 186 7.13 -3.05 -2.12
C VAL A 186 8.10 -2.42 -1.15
N LEU A 187 7.72 -1.29 -0.57
CA LEU A 187 8.36 -0.69 0.58
C LEU A 187 7.44 -0.83 1.78
N PHE A 188 7.88 -1.51 2.84
CA PHE A 188 7.06 -1.69 4.01
C PHE A 188 7.78 -1.33 5.31
N THR A 189 7.02 -0.91 6.32
CA THR A 189 7.51 -0.74 7.69
C THR A 189 6.92 -1.84 8.56
N GLU A 190 7.65 -2.29 9.56
CA GLU A 190 7.19 -3.27 10.53
C GLU A 190 7.96 -3.15 11.84
N HIS A 191 7.28 -3.54 12.94
CA HIS A 191 7.89 -3.67 14.26
C HIS A 191 8.19 -5.13 14.63
N SER A 192 7.51 -6.08 14.00
CA SER A 192 7.74 -7.51 14.20
C SER A 192 8.97 -7.96 13.41
N MET A 193 10.10 -8.14 14.09
CA MET A 193 11.34 -8.57 13.43
C MET A 193 11.22 -9.96 12.80
N ASP A 194 10.40 -10.84 13.36
CA ASP A 194 10.13 -12.16 12.77
C ASP A 194 9.54 -12.02 11.35
N VAL A 195 8.61 -11.09 11.16
CA VAL A 195 8.02 -10.78 9.86
C VAL A 195 9.06 -10.19 8.92
N VAL A 196 9.85 -9.22 9.41
CA VAL A 196 10.90 -8.57 8.61
C VAL A 196 11.91 -9.59 8.10
N PHE A 197 12.46 -10.43 8.98
CA PHE A 197 13.47 -11.42 8.59
C PHE A 197 12.90 -12.57 7.73
N ALA A 198 11.62 -12.89 7.88
CA ALA A 198 11.00 -13.96 7.10
C ALA A 198 10.69 -13.54 5.66
N TYR A 199 10.37 -12.26 5.41
CA TYR A 199 9.78 -11.85 4.14
C TYR A 199 10.58 -10.80 3.36
N ALA A 200 11.36 -9.93 4.03
CA ALA A 200 12.11 -8.89 3.34
C ALA A 200 13.27 -9.47 2.51
N ASP A 201 13.41 -9.00 1.27
CA ASP A 201 14.59 -9.30 0.46
C ASP A 201 15.79 -8.47 0.89
N ARG A 202 15.51 -7.25 1.37
CA ARG A 202 16.51 -6.32 1.89
C ARG A 202 15.92 -5.48 3.02
N ILE A 203 16.75 -5.10 3.96
CA ILE A 203 16.38 -4.30 5.12
C ILE A 203 17.24 -3.05 5.11
N ILE A 204 16.64 -1.89 5.31
CA ILE A 204 17.30 -0.63 5.57
C ILE A 204 16.86 -0.09 6.93
N VAL A 205 17.80 0.50 7.65
CA VAL A 205 17.57 0.98 9.02
C VAL A 205 17.61 2.51 9.02
N LEU A 206 16.52 3.11 9.50
CA LEU A 206 16.41 4.55 9.66
C LEU A 206 16.53 4.92 11.14
N ALA A 207 17.44 5.82 11.46
CA ALA A 207 17.60 6.36 12.79
C ALA A 207 17.81 7.87 12.73
N ARG A 208 17.01 8.63 13.49
CA ARG A 208 17.08 10.10 13.56
C ARG A 208 17.12 10.77 12.18
N GLY A 209 16.28 10.28 11.26
CA GLY A 209 16.17 10.82 9.91
C GLY A 209 17.26 10.40 8.93
N ARG A 210 18.19 9.52 9.30
CA ARG A 210 19.31 9.06 8.46
C ARG A 210 19.32 7.54 8.34
N LEU A 211 19.81 7.03 7.21
CA LEU A 211 20.10 5.59 7.05
C LEU A 211 21.40 5.24 7.76
N ILE A 212 21.43 4.06 8.42
CA ILE A 212 22.57 3.50 9.13
C ILE A 212 22.88 2.10 8.62
#